data_96a9c3c1294cb3b41dfd0a26bcd9d12a
#
_entry.id   96a9c3c1294cb3b41dfd0a26bcd9d12a
#
_cell.length_a   1.000
_cell.length_b   1.000
_cell.length_c   1.000
_cell.angle_alpha   90.00
_cell.angle_beta   90.00
_cell.angle_gamma   90.00
#
_symmetry.space_group_name_H-M   'P 1'
#
loop_
_entity.id
_entity.type
_entity.pdbx_description
1 polymer ?
#
loop_
_entity_poly.entity_id
_entity_poly.type
_entity_poly.pdbx_seq_one_letter_code
_entity_poly.pdbx_strand_id
1 'polypeptide(L)'
;MSLLTIELQKEKRTGVIPVLIVVGILGAAYALVNFFVRKNTLLSLPLAPMDVLLTQLYGTLLILNMFGIIVATCMICNMEFKGNAVKKLYMLPVSVPKMYLYKFLILTILLLIAITLQNLALIKIGMTDLPQDTFELPTLIRFAAYSFITSMPV
;
A
#
# COMPACT_ATOMS: atom_id res chain seq x y z
N MET A 1 2.31 -29.54 -1.02
CA MET A 1 2.16 -28.11 -1.29
C MET A 1 1.77 -27.42 0.01
N SER A 2 2.44 -26.34 0.38
CA SER A 2 2.06 -25.59 1.59
C SER A 2 0.74 -24.84 1.36
N LEU A 3 -0.08 -24.71 2.39
CA LEU A 3 -1.34 -23.93 2.36
C LEU A 3 -1.12 -22.52 1.81
N LEU A 4 0.01 -21.91 2.15
CA LEU A 4 0.42 -20.58 1.68
C LEU A 4 0.57 -20.53 0.16
N THR A 5 1.13 -21.56 -0.46
CA THR A 5 1.31 -21.61 -1.93
C THR A 5 -0.05 -21.69 -2.64
N ILE A 6 -1.00 -22.43 -2.07
CA ILE A 6 -2.34 -22.58 -2.62
C ILE A 6 -3.10 -21.25 -2.52
N GLU A 7 -3.03 -20.56 -1.37
CA GLU A 7 -3.66 -19.25 -1.20
C GLU A 7 -3.03 -18.18 -2.12
N LEU A 8 -1.71 -18.14 -2.27
CA LEU A 8 -1.03 -17.26 -3.21
C LEU A 8 -1.48 -17.48 -4.67
N GLN A 9 -1.68 -18.73 -5.09
CA GLN A 9 -2.18 -19.05 -6.43
C GLN A 9 -3.64 -18.59 -6.62
N LYS A 10 -4.47 -18.68 -5.59
CA LYS A 10 -5.85 -18.16 -5.62
C LYS A 10 -5.86 -16.65 -5.74
N GLU A 11 -5.07 -15.94 -4.90
CA GLU A 11 -4.96 -14.50 -4.92
C GLU A 11 -4.44 -13.95 -6.27
N LYS A 12 -3.51 -14.69 -6.90
CA LYS A 12 -3.03 -14.36 -8.25
C LYS A 12 -4.13 -14.44 -9.30
N ARG A 13 -5.07 -15.41 -9.17
CA ARG A 13 -6.18 -15.58 -10.11
C ARG A 13 -7.35 -14.62 -9.85
N THR A 14 -7.48 -14.08 -8.65
CA THR A 14 -8.54 -13.11 -8.27
C THR A 14 -8.24 -11.68 -8.65
N GLY A 15 -7.02 -11.35 -9.02
CA GLY A 15 -6.64 -9.98 -9.36
C GLY A 15 -6.31 -9.09 -8.16
N VAL A 16 -6.25 -9.62 -6.94
CA VAL A 16 -5.88 -8.85 -5.74
C VAL A 16 -4.44 -8.35 -5.83
N ILE A 17 -3.53 -9.22 -6.29
CA ILE A 17 -2.11 -8.86 -6.46
C ILE A 17 -1.95 -7.68 -7.43
N PRO A 18 -2.47 -7.72 -8.67
CA PRO A 18 -2.35 -6.59 -9.57
C PRO A 18 -3.03 -5.33 -9.06
N VAL A 19 -4.13 -5.41 -8.34
CA VAL A 19 -4.81 -4.22 -7.77
C VAL A 19 -3.88 -3.48 -6.81
N LEU A 20 -3.25 -4.16 -5.85
CA LEU A 20 -2.36 -3.51 -4.88
C LEU A 20 -1.06 -3.01 -5.53
N ILE A 21 -0.53 -3.70 -6.54
CA ILE A 21 0.61 -3.20 -7.31
C ILE A 21 0.22 -1.91 -8.07
N VAL A 22 -0.95 -1.89 -8.70
CA VAL A 22 -1.47 -0.70 -9.41
C VAL A 22 -1.65 0.46 -8.43
N VAL A 23 -2.18 0.23 -7.23
CA VAL A 23 -2.29 1.26 -6.18
C VAL A 23 -0.91 1.82 -5.82
N GLY A 24 0.10 0.97 -5.67
CA GLY A 24 1.47 1.40 -5.41
C GLY A 24 2.04 2.27 -6.55
N ILE A 25 1.86 1.84 -7.80
CA ILE A 25 2.31 2.57 -9.00
C ILE A 25 1.56 3.90 -9.15
N LEU A 26 0.23 3.90 -9.00
CA LEU A 26 -0.58 5.12 -9.06
C LEU A 26 -0.20 6.12 -7.98
N GLY A 27 0.06 5.64 -6.76
CA GLY A 27 0.54 6.49 -5.67
C GLY A 27 1.90 7.11 -5.97
N ALA A 28 2.85 6.32 -6.47
CA ALA A 28 4.16 6.80 -6.88
C ALA A 28 4.06 7.82 -8.03
N ALA A 29 3.26 7.52 -9.05
CA ALA A 29 3.01 8.43 -10.17
C ALA A 29 2.33 9.73 -9.71
N TYR A 30 1.33 9.63 -8.84
CA TYR A 30 0.67 10.81 -8.24
C TYR A 30 1.68 11.70 -7.52
N ALA A 31 2.53 11.14 -6.67
CA ALA A 31 3.54 11.90 -5.93
C ALA A 31 4.48 12.64 -6.89
N LEU A 32 4.99 11.96 -7.91
CA LEU A 32 5.88 12.57 -8.92
C LEU A 32 5.17 13.67 -9.71
N VAL A 33 4.01 13.38 -10.29
CA VAL A 33 3.27 14.35 -11.13
C VAL A 33 2.84 15.57 -10.32
N ASN A 34 2.26 15.36 -9.12
CA ASN A 34 1.83 16.45 -8.26
C ASN A 34 3.01 17.36 -7.87
N PHE A 35 4.14 16.77 -7.51
CA PHE A 35 5.33 17.52 -7.16
C PHE A 35 5.84 18.33 -8.37
N PHE A 36 6.00 17.73 -9.54
CA PHE A 36 6.50 18.44 -10.72
C PHE A 36 5.58 19.57 -11.18
N VAL A 37 4.27 19.36 -11.16
CA VAL A 37 3.28 20.40 -11.56
C VAL A 37 3.24 21.55 -10.55
N ARG A 38 3.36 21.27 -9.25
CA ARG A 38 3.22 22.26 -8.18
C ARG A 38 4.54 22.67 -7.55
N LYS A 39 5.68 22.32 -8.14
CA LYS A 39 7.01 22.55 -7.58
C LYS A 39 7.21 23.99 -7.10
N ASN A 40 6.91 24.98 -7.95
CA ASN A 40 7.09 26.38 -7.61
C ASN A 40 6.20 26.84 -6.45
N THR A 41 4.96 26.36 -6.40
CA THR A 41 4.00 26.68 -5.32
C THR A 41 4.38 25.99 -4.01
N LEU A 42 4.83 24.74 -4.09
CA LEU A 42 5.22 23.98 -2.90
C LEU A 42 6.50 24.52 -2.25
N LEU A 43 7.48 24.93 -3.07
CA LEU A 43 8.75 25.49 -2.57
C LEU A 43 8.60 26.95 -2.11
N SER A 44 7.55 27.66 -2.49
CA SER A 44 7.27 29.03 -2.01
C SER A 44 6.51 29.07 -0.69
N LEU A 45 6.06 27.93 -0.16
CA LEU A 45 5.39 27.87 1.14
C LEU A 45 6.37 28.21 2.28
N PRO A 46 5.93 28.94 3.32
CA PRO A 46 6.76 29.31 4.48
C PRO A 46 6.93 28.12 5.47
N LEU A 47 7.14 26.93 4.96
CA LEU A 47 7.31 25.68 5.70
C LEU A 47 8.64 25.02 5.33
N ALA A 48 9.17 24.23 6.23
CA ALA A 48 10.33 23.42 5.90
C ALA A 48 10.04 22.50 4.71
N PRO A 49 10.92 22.35 3.72
CA PRO A 49 10.67 21.54 2.52
C PRO A 49 10.23 20.10 2.81
N MET A 50 10.74 19.53 3.90
CA MET A 50 10.35 18.18 4.36
C MET A 50 8.90 18.13 4.84
N ASP A 51 8.45 19.14 5.61
CA ASP A 51 7.08 19.23 6.09
C ASP A 51 6.08 19.41 4.95
N VAL A 52 6.46 20.18 3.93
CA VAL A 52 5.65 20.35 2.72
C VAL A 52 5.46 19.00 2.00
N LEU A 53 6.54 18.24 1.86
CA LEU A 53 6.51 16.92 1.21
C LEU A 53 5.63 15.94 2.00
N LEU A 54 5.77 15.91 3.31
CA LEU A 54 4.99 15.02 4.17
C LEU A 54 3.51 15.42 4.24
N THR A 55 3.19 16.68 4.44
CA THR A 55 1.80 17.12 4.61
C THR A 55 1.00 17.10 3.31
N GLN A 56 1.59 17.53 2.21
CA GLN A 56 0.89 17.69 0.93
C GLN A 56 0.80 16.40 0.10
N LEU A 57 1.82 15.56 0.14
CA LEU A 57 1.86 14.35 -0.67
C LEU A 57 1.47 13.10 0.13
N TYR A 58 1.94 12.99 1.37
CA TYR A 58 1.78 11.77 2.13
C TYR A 58 0.33 11.49 2.56
N GLY A 59 -0.44 12.54 2.90
CA GLY A 59 -1.85 12.41 3.26
C GLY A 59 -2.69 11.77 2.16
N THR A 60 -2.48 12.16 0.91
CA THR A 60 -3.18 11.57 -0.23
C THR A 60 -2.75 10.13 -0.49
N LEU A 61 -1.46 9.81 -0.32
CA LEU A 61 -0.95 8.44 -0.45
C LEU A 61 -1.57 7.51 0.59
N LEU A 62 -1.75 7.99 1.83
CA LEU A 62 -2.38 7.22 2.89
C LEU A 62 -3.83 6.88 2.54
N ILE A 63 -4.62 7.85 2.09
CA ILE A 63 -6.00 7.63 1.65
C ILE A 63 -6.05 6.61 0.50
N LEU A 64 -5.16 6.74 -0.48
CA LEU A 64 -5.09 5.82 -1.62
C LEU A 64 -4.79 4.38 -1.18
N ASN A 65 -3.88 4.19 -0.21
CA ASN A 65 -3.56 2.90 0.35
C ASN A 65 -4.76 2.28 1.09
N MET A 66 -5.49 3.08 1.88
CA MET A 66 -6.69 2.62 2.58
C MET A 66 -7.76 2.16 1.57
N PHE A 67 -8.03 2.92 0.52
CA PHE A 67 -8.94 2.49 -0.55
C PHE A 67 -8.46 1.22 -1.24
N GLY A 68 -7.17 1.11 -1.54
CA GLY A 68 -6.58 -0.08 -2.16
C GLY A 68 -6.82 -1.34 -1.33
N ILE A 69 -6.64 -1.27 -0.02
CA ILE A 69 -6.89 -2.39 0.90
C ILE A 69 -8.38 -2.74 0.96
N ILE A 70 -9.27 -1.75 1.05
CA ILE A 70 -10.70 -1.99 1.06
C ILE A 70 -11.12 -2.75 -0.20
N VAL A 71 -10.68 -2.30 -1.38
CA VAL A 71 -10.97 -2.97 -2.64
C VAL A 71 -10.40 -4.40 -2.65
N ALA A 72 -9.16 -4.59 -2.24
CA ALA A 72 -8.52 -5.90 -2.18
C ALA A 72 -9.27 -6.85 -1.24
N THR A 73 -9.65 -6.38 -0.06
CA THR A 73 -10.43 -7.18 0.92
C THR A 73 -11.81 -7.55 0.37
N CYS A 74 -12.51 -6.60 -0.26
CA CYS A 74 -13.80 -6.86 -0.91
C CYS A 74 -13.68 -7.92 -2.02
N MET A 75 -12.59 -7.90 -2.81
CA MET A 75 -12.35 -8.91 -3.85
C MET A 75 -12.15 -10.30 -3.25
N ILE A 76 -11.39 -10.40 -2.16
CA ILE A 76 -11.17 -11.67 -1.44
C ILE A 76 -12.50 -12.19 -0.88
N CYS A 77 -13.26 -11.35 -0.20
CA CYS A 77 -14.58 -11.71 0.34
C CYS A 77 -15.52 -12.18 -0.77
N ASN A 78 -15.61 -11.42 -1.86
CA ASN A 78 -16.49 -11.80 -3.00
C ASN A 78 -16.13 -13.18 -3.57
N MET A 79 -14.86 -13.51 -3.67
CA MET A 79 -14.39 -14.81 -4.13
C MET A 79 -14.85 -15.95 -3.20
N GLU A 80 -14.81 -15.72 -1.89
CA GLU A 80 -15.18 -16.73 -0.90
C GLU A 80 -16.69 -17.00 -0.89
N PHE A 81 -17.50 -15.96 -1.04
CA PHE A 81 -18.94 -16.10 -1.04
C PHE A 81 -19.51 -16.57 -2.39
N LYS A 82 -18.78 -16.35 -3.47
CA LYS A 82 -19.21 -16.78 -4.80
C LYS A 82 -19.16 -18.31 -4.95
N GLY A 83 -20.25 -18.90 -5.41
CA GLY A 83 -20.31 -20.33 -5.72
C GLY A 83 -20.34 -21.27 -4.50
N ASN A 84 -20.82 -20.82 -3.35
CA ASN A 84 -20.86 -21.62 -2.12
C ASN A 84 -19.48 -22.15 -1.67
N ALA A 85 -18.41 -21.42 -2.00
CA ALA A 85 -17.04 -21.82 -1.66
C ALA A 85 -16.87 -21.96 -0.13
N VAL A 86 -17.53 -21.10 0.66
CA VAL A 86 -17.54 -21.20 2.14
C VAL A 86 -18.08 -22.55 2.62
N LYS A 87 -19.18 -23.05 2.04
CA LYS A 87 -19.73 -24.37 2.44
C LYS A 87 -18.76 -25.52 2.11
N LYS A 88 -18.10 -25.46 0.96
CA LYS A 88 -17.08 -26.44 0.57
C LYS A 88 -15.86 -26.38 1.48
N LEU A 89 -15.54 -25.22 2.00
CA LEU A 89 -14.43 -25.01 2.91
C LEU A 89 -14.63 -25.74 4.25
N TYR A 90 -15.84 -25.68 4.81
CA TYR A 90 -16.20 -26.38 6.06
C TYR A 90 -16.18 -27.92 5.91
N MET A 91 -16.23 -28.44 4.70
CA MET A 91 -16.12 -29.88 4.43
C MET A 91 -14.66 -30.37 4.32
N LEU A 92 -13.70 -29.45 4.23
CA LEU A 92 -12.28 -29.80 4.16
C LEU A 92 -11.67 -29.86 5.57
N PRO A 93 -10.76 -30.77 5.87
CA PRO A 93 -10.08 -30.87 7.15
C PRO A 93 -9.00 -29.78 7.32
N VAL A 94 -9.37 -28.53 7.03
CA VAL A 94 -8.46 -27.37 7.11
C VAL A 94 -8.98 -26.42 8.18
N SER A 95 -8.10 -25.95 9.06
CA SER A 95 -8.47 -24.98 10.08
C SER A 95 -8.75 -23.60 9.45
N VAL A 96 -10.00 -23.17 9.54
CA VAL A 96 -10.49 -21.89 9.02
C VAL A 96 -9.63 -20.70 9.52
N PRO A 97 -9.24 -20.62 10.82
CA PRO A 97 -8.39 -19.52 11.31
C PRO A 97 -7.05 -19.41 10.59
N LYS A 98 -6.42 -20.55 10.26
CA LYS A 98 -5.14 -20.54 9.54
C LYS A 98 -5.27 -19.95 8.14
N MET A 99 -6.37 -20.19 7.44
CA MET A 99 -6.62 -19.62 6.12
C MET A 99 -6.75 -18.10 6.17
N TYR A 100 -7.53 -17.57 7.12
CA TYR A 100 -7.65 -16.13 7.29
C TYR A 100 -6.32 -15.48 7.63
N LEU A 101 -5.52 -16.13 8.46
CA LEU A 101 -4.20 -15.64 8.82
C LEU A 101 -3.27 -15.57 7.59
N TYR A 102 -3.29 -16.55 6.71
CA TYR A 102 -2.49 -16.51 5.47
C TYR A 102 -2.95 -15.40 4.53
N LYS A 103 -4.26 -15.17 4.38
CA LYS A 103 -4.79 -14.06 3.58
C LYS A 103 -4.38 -12.70 4.12
N PHE A 104 -4.52 -12.52 5.43
CA PHE A 104 -4.06 -11.33 6.13
C PHE A 104 -2.57 -11.09 5.89
N LEU A 105 -1.75 -12.14 5.98
CA LEU A 105 -0.31 -12.06 5.78
C LEU A 105 0.03 -11.68 4.32
N ILE A 106 -0.66 -12.26 3.34
CA ILE A 106 -0.48 -11.90 1.92
C ILE A 106 -0.85 -10.44 1.67
N LEU A 107 -2.00 -9.97 2.18
CA LEU A 107 -2.41 -8.56 2.05
C LEU A 107 -1.40 -7.61 2.69
N THR A 108 -0.90 -7.97 3.88
CA THR A 108 0.10 -7.17 4.60
C THR A 108 1.41 -7.05 3.81
N ILE A 109 1.89 -8.15 3.22
CA ILE A 109 3.10 -8.14 2.38
C ILE A 109 2.89 -7.28 1.12
N LEU A 110 1.75 -7.42 0.45
CA LEU A 110 1.44 -6.65 -0.75
C LEU A 110 1.29 -5.16 -0.45
N LEU A 111 0.69 -4.80 0.69
CA LEU A 111 0.64 -3.43 1.17
C LEU A 111 2.03 -2.86 1.42
N LEU A 112 2.90 -3.64 2.06
CA LEU A 112 4.28 -3.23 2.32
C LEU A 112 5.03 -2.96 1.02
N ILE A 113 4.83 -3.78 -0.01
CA ILE A 113 5.40 -3.56 -1.36
C ILE A 113 4.86 -2.26 -1.97
N ALA A 114 3.55 -2.00 -1.87
CA ALA A 114 2.94 -0.79 -2.40
C ALA A 114 3.50 0.47 -1.71
N ILE A 115 3.61 0.47 -0.38
CA ILE A 115 4.15 1.57 0.40
C ILE A 115 5.64 1.80 0.10
N THR A 116 6.45 0.73 -0.03
CA THR A 116 7.86 0.87 -0.39
C THR A 116 8.02 1.50 -1.78
N LEU A 117 7.20 1.13 -2.74
CA LEU A 117 7.23 1.71 -4.09
C LEU A 117 6.93 3.21 -4.07
N GLN A 118 5.93 3.64 -3.28
CA GLN A 118 5.57 5.05 -3.09
C GLN A 118 6.68 5.83 -2.39
N ASN A 119 7.29 5.25 -1.35
CA ASN A 119 8.40 5.89 -0.64
C ASN A 119 9.65 6.04 -1.50
N LEU A 120 9.93 5.10 -2.41
CA LEU A 120 11.02 5.25 -3.38
C LEU A 120 10.81 6.47 -4.28
N ALA A 121 9.56 6.75 -4.69
CA ALA A 121 9.25 7.97 -5.45
C ALA A 121 9.49 9.24 -4.62
N LEU A 122 9.10 9.26 -3.34
CA LEU A 122 9.33 10.38 -2.43
C LEU A 122 10.81 10.59 -2.13
N ILE A 123 11.59 9.52 -1.96
CA ILE A 123 13.04 9.59 -1.78
C ILE A 123 13.69 10.22 -3.02
N LYS A 124 13.26 9.80 -4.21
CA LYS A 124 13.78 10.39 -5.46
C LYS A 124 13.51 11.89 -5.53
N ILE A 125 12.30 12.34 -5.19
CA ILE A 125 11.97 13.78 -5.11
C ILE A 125 12.87 14.48 -4.10
N GLY A 126 12.97 13.91 -2.89
CA GLY A 126 13.78 14.50 -1.81
C GLY A 126 15.25 14.64 -2.16
N MET A 127 15.82 13.64 -2.82
CA MET A 127 17.24 13.66 -3.18
C MET A 127 17.57 14.52 -4.40
N THR A 128 16.61 14.72 -5.31
CA THR A 128 16.88 15.42 -6.59
C THR A 128 16.50 16.89 -6.54
N ASP A 129 15.38 17.21 -5.88
CA ASP A 129 14.74 18.52 -6.01
C ASP A 129 14.72 19.34 -4.70
N LEU A 130 15.05 18.74 -3.56
CA LEU A 130 15.15 19.42 -2.29
C LEU A 130 16.61 19.72 -1.93
N PRO A 131 16.89 20.81 -1.18
CA PRO A 131 18.20 21.06 -0.63
C PRO A 131 18.64 19.90 0.28
N GLN A 132 19.86 19.39 0.06
CA GLN A 132 20.37 18.18 0.74
C GLN A 132 20.37 18.31 2.28
N ASP A 133 20.53 19.55 2.78
CA ASP A 133 20.56 19.83 4.22
C ASP A 133 19.18 19.74 4.91
N THR A 134 18.09 19.67 4.13
CA THR A 134 16.71 19.67 4.65
C THR A 134 15.99 18.35 4.51
N PHE A 135 16.58 17.39 3.79
CA PHE A 135 15.97 16.06 3.59
C PHE A 135 16.40 15.07 4.67
N GLU A 136 15.50 14.73 5.56
CA GLU A 136 15.69 13.77 6.65
C GLU A 136 15.12 12.39 6.31
N LEU A 137 15.96 11.49 5.84
CA LEU A 137 15.60 10.11 5.55
C LEU A 137 14.97 9.37 6.76
N PRO A 138 15.47 9.53 8.01
CA PRO A 138 14.88 8.88 9.18
C PRO A 138 13.43 9.31 9.44
N THR A 139 13.12 10.58 9.21
CA THR A 139 11.77 11.12 9.37
C THR A 139 10.82 10.51 8.35
N LEU A 140 11.24 10.37 7.08
CA LEU A 140 10.44 9.71 6.05
C LEU A 140 10.18 8.24 6.37
N ILE A 141 11.17 7.49 6.84
CA ILE A 141 11.01 6.09 7.25
C ILE A 141 10.02 5.97 8.41
N ARG A 142 10.08 6.89 9.37
CA ARG A 142 9.13 6.93 10.50
C ARG A 142 7.69 7.15 10.00
N PHE A 143 7.47 8.07 9.08
CA PHE A 143 6.16 8.29 8.47
C PHE A 143 5.70 7.10 7.64
N ALA A 144 6.59 6.41 6.93
CA ALA A 144 6.29 5.17 6.22
C ALA A 144 5.81 4.07 7.17
N ALA A 145 6.45 3.92 8.32
CA ALA A 145 6.04 2.98 9.35
C ALA A 145 4.65 3.32 9.92
N TYR A 146 4.38 4.60 10.20
CA TYR A 146 3.05 5.04 10.62
C TYR A 146 1.98 4.78 9.57
N SER A 147 2.25 5.09 8.31
CA SER A 147 1.34 4.81 7.20
C SER A 147 1.05 3.31 7.07
N PHE A 148 2.06 2.47 7.22
CA PHE A 148 1.89 1.03 7.20
C PHE A 148 0.97 0.55 8.34
N ILE A 149 1.23 0.99 9.57
CA ILE A 149 0.43 0.60 10.74
C ILE A 149 -1.03 1.09 10.60
N THR A 150 -1.24 2.33 10.18
CA THR A 150 -2.58 2.92 10.03
C THR A 150 -3.37 2.33 8.87
N SER A 151 -2.69 1.82 7.84
CA SER A 151 -3.32 1.19 6.68
C SER A 151 -3.46 -0.33 6.84
N MET A 152 -2.98 -0.89 7.95
CA MET A 152 -3.03 -2.33 8.18
C MET A 152 -4.49 -2.80 8.28
N PRO A 153 -4.89 -3.87 7.55
CA PRO A 153 -6.25 -4.39 7.64
C PRO A 153 -6.48 -4.96 9.06
N VAL A 154 -7.42 -4.38 9.78
CA VAL A 154 -7.84 -4.83 11.12
C VAL A 154 -8.94 -5.88 11.01
#